data_1a7069956dcded6b8e8c150b28430f0c
#
_entry.id   1a7069956dcded6b8e8c150b28430f0c
#
_cell.length_a   1.000
_cell.length_b   1.000
_cell.length_c   1.000
_cell.angle_alpha   90.00
_cell.angle_beta   90.00
_cell.angle_gamma   90.00
#
_symmetry.space_group_name_H-M   'P 1'
#
loop_
_entity.id
_entity.type
_entity.pdbx_description
1 polymer ?
#
loop_
_entity_poly.entity_id
_entity_poly.type
_entity_poly.pdbx_seq_one_letter_code
_entity_poly.pdbx_strand_id
1 'polypeptide(L)'
;MSFLRPLATSAFAASLISLSACGGSSSSTPAYTVPADAGLVVKAVPTIRWDATEYTATAGDIKVFLANDDSVKHILVVLQDDKVVGDLELTVTKKGTVDEGTINLEAGVYSVYCTIPGHGNMNSTLTVS
;
A
#
# COMPACT_ATOMS: atom_id res chain seq x y z
N MET A 1 -39.72 33.10 67.71
CA MET A 1 -39.07 34.34 67.23
C MET A 1 -38.03 34.01 66.20
N SER A 2 -38.11 34.68 65.07
CA SER A 2 -37.11 34.83 63.99
C SER A 2 -36.77 33.57 63.22
N PHE A 3 -37.34 33.39 62.12
CA PHE A 3 -37.02 33.78 60.68
C PHE A 3 -35.56 33.60 60.31
N LEU A 4 -35.32 32.74 59.39
CA LEU A 4 -34.62 33.12 58.16
C LEU A 4 -34.54 31.93 57.18
N ARG A 5 -35.14 32.13 56.02
CA ARG A 5 -34.93 31.35 54.82
C ARG A 5 -33.54 31.65 54.25
N PRO A 6 -32.89 30.73 53.60
CA PRO A 6 -32.15 31.14 52.43
C PRO A 6 -32.52 30.39 51.18
N LEU A 7 -32.69 31.12 50.22
CA LEU A 7 -32.56 31.17 48.80
C LEU A 7 -31.94 29.92 48.11
N ALA A 8 -32.72 29.48 47.16
CA ALA A 8 -32.29 28.57 46.11
C ALA A 8 -31.22 29.21 45.24
N THR A 9 -30.09 28.57 45.10
CA THR A 9 -29.11 28.89 44.04
C THR A 9 -29.23 27.83 42.98
N SER A 10 -29.73 28.26 41.82
CA SER A 10 -29.79 27.51 40.59
C SER A 10 -28.37 27.30 40.05
N ALA A 11 -27.96 26.05 40.01
CA ALA A 11 -26.75 25.70 39.28
C ALA A 11 -27.04 25.58 37.79
N PHE A 12 -26.52 26.51 37.04
CA PHE A 12 -26.49 26.44 35.56
C PHE A 12 -25.49 25.35 35.16
N ALA A 13 -25.99 24.25 34.68
CA ALA A 13 -25.17 23.28 33.97
C ALA A 13 -24.85 23.81 32.58
N ALA A 14 -23.66 24.30 32.37
CA ALA A 14 -23.14 24.61 31.07
C ALA A 14 -22.79 23.31 30.34
N SER A 15 -23.63 22.90 29.43
CA SER A 15 -23.31 21.82 28.49
C SER A 15 -22.25 22.29 27.50
N LEU A 16 -21.03 21.85 27.70
CA LEU A 16 -19.97 21.97 26.71
C LEU A 16 -20.24 20.96 25.60
N ILE A 17 -20.80 21.42 24.52
CA ILE A 17 -20.85 20.66 23.27
C ILE A 17 -19.44 20.71 22.68
N SER A 18 -18.67 19.67 22.91
CA SER A 18 -17.42 19.44 22.21
C SER A 18 -17.77 19.07 20.76
N LEU A 19 -17.68 20.02 19.87
CA LEU A 19 -17.60 19.72 18.44
C LEU A 19 -16.27 18.95 18.21
N SER A 20 -16.35 17.64 18.13
CA SER A 20 -15.32 16.85 17.52
C SER A 20 -15.30 17.22 16.04
N ALA A 21 -14.46 18.17 15.67
CA ALA A 21 -14.09 18.34 14.28
C ALA A 21 -13.32 17.08 13.87
N CYS A 22 -13.99 16.12 13.24
CA CYS A 22 -13.36 15.10 12.46
C CYS A 22 -12.62 15.83 11.34
N GLY A 23 -11.36 16.13 11.57
CA GLY A 23 -10.45 16.56 10.53
C GLY A 23 -10.40 15.44 9.50
N GLY A 24 -11.10 15.60 8.36
CA GLY A 24 -11.05 14.69 7.24
C GLY A 24 -9.67 14.74 6.61
N SER A 25 -8.72 13.96 7.12
CA SER A 25 -7.64 13.49 6.29
C SER A 25 -8.25 12.47 5.36
N SER A 26 -8.42 12.82 4.09
CA SER A 26 -8.78 11.87 3.05
C SER A 26 -7.57 10.96 2.78
N SER A 27 -7.27 10.05 3.69
CA SER A 27 -6.52 8.85 3.37
C SER A 27 -7.49 7.99 2.57
N SER A 28 -7.33 7.98 1.25
CA SER A 28 -8.05 7.04 0.40
C SER A 28 -7.63 5.65 0.85
N THR A 29 -8.52 4.95 1.55
CA THR A 29 -8.32 3.54 1.91
C THR A 29 -8.09 2.80 0.58
N PRO A 30 -7.01 2.04 0.42
CA PRO A 30 -6.80 1.27 -0.79
C PRO A 30 -7.97 0.33 -1.00
N ALA A 31 -8.37 0.13 -2.26
CA ALA A 31 -9.48 -0.74 -2.63
C ALA A 31 -9.18 -2.24 -2.42
N TYR A 32 -8.02 -2.58 -1.86
CA TYR A 32 -7.52 -3.95 -1.65
C TYR A 32 -6.83 -4.07 -0.29
N THR A 33 -6.75 -5.30 0.19
CA THR A 33 -5.99 -5.65 1.41
C THR A 33 -4.73 -6.40 1.02
N VAL A 34 -3.58 -5.95 1.52
CA VAL A 34 -2.31 -6.67 1.34
C VAL A 34 -2.29 -7.89 2.26
N PRO A 35 -2.01 -9.10 1.73
CA PRO A 35 -1.88 -10.30 2.55
C PRO A 35 -0.74 -10.17 3.57
N ALA A 36 -0.97 -10.63 4.80
CA ALA A 36 0.02 -10.58 5.86
C ALA A 36 1.26 -11.47 5.60
N ASP A 37 1.12 -12.46 4.73
CA ASP A 37 2.16 -13.40 4.33
C ASP A 37 2.89 -13.00 3.02
N ALA A 38 2.62 -11.82 2.49
CA ALA A 38 3.32 -11.31 1.32
C ALA A 38 4.80 -11.07 1.66
N GLY A 39 5.69 -11.74 0.94
CA GLY A 39 7.13 -11.58 1.06
C GLY A 39 7.67 -10.38 0.25
N LEU A 40 6.94 -9.95 -0.76
CA LEU A 40 7.23 -8.77 -1.57
C LEU A 40 5.92 -8.09 -1.96
N VAL A 41 5.78 -6.82 -1.65
CA VAL A 41 4.64 -5.98 -2.03
C VAL A 41 5.10 -4.91 -2.99
N VAL A 42 4.50 -4.87 -4.17
CA VAL A 42 4.79 -3.89 -5.21
C VAL A 42 3.49 -3.20 -5.61
N LYS A 43 3.52 -1.89 -5.78
CA LYS A 43 2.38 -1.11 -6.23
C LYS A 43 2.74 -0.32 -7.48
N ALA A 44 1.89 -0.40 -8.48
CA ALA A 44 1.94 0.53 -9.59
C ALA A 44 1.24 1.82 -9.16
N VAL A 45 1.94 2.94 -9.23
CA VAL A 45 1.43 4.24 -8.80
C VAL A 45 1.36 5.23 -9.97
N PRO A 46 0.55 6.31 -9.87
CA PRO A 46 0.39 7.29 -10.93
C PRO A 46 1.73 7.76 -11.51
N THR A 47 1.71 8.05 -12.82
CA THR A 47 2.87 8.41 -13.65
C THR A 47 3.76 7.23 -14.07
N ILE A 48 3.16 6.04 -14.17
CA ILE A 48 3.81 4.85 -14.74
C ILE A 48 5.13 4.54 -14.02
N ARG A 49 5.03 4.16 -12.75
CA ARG A 49 6.18 3.79 -11.92
C ARG A 49 5.78 2.83 -10.81
N TRP A 50 6.75 2.16 -10.25
CA TRP A 50 6.59 1.43 -9.00
C TRP A 50 6.62 2.39 -7.81
N ASP A 51 6.00 1.99 -6.69
CA ASP A 51 5.93 2.79 -5.46
C ASP A 51 7.29 2.96 -4.75
N ALA A 52 8.27 2.14 -5.10
CA ALA A 52 9.63 2.24 -4.60
C ALA A 52 10.67 1.99 -5.70
N THR A 53 11.86 2.52 -5.53
CA THR A 53 13.03 2.28 -6.40
C THR A 53 13.83 1.06 -5.97
N GLU A 54 13.65 0.64 -4.72
CA GLU A 54 14.34 -0.49 -4.11
C GLU A 54 13.39 -1.32 -3.27
N TYR A 55 13.50 -2.63 -3.40
CA TYR A 55 12.77 -3.62 -2.61
C TYR A 55 13.74 -4.61 -2.00
N THR A 56 13.31 -5.27 -0.93
CA THR A 56 14.02 -6.37 -0.29
C THR A 56 13.09 -7.56 -0.09
N ALA A 57 13.64 -8.76 -0.16
CA ALA A 57 12.91 -9.99 0.16
C ALA A 57 13.88 -11.03 0.74
N THR A 58 13.34 -12.06 1.37
CA THR A 58 14.10 -13.18 1.89
C THR A 58 14.19 -14.30 0.86
N ALA A 59 15.37 -14.90 0.68
CA ALA A 59 15.59 -15.99 -0.25
C ALA A 59 14.70 -17.21 0.03
N GLY A 60 14.33 -17.91 -1.02
CA GLY A 60 13.40 -19.02 -1.02
C GLY A 60 12.12 -18.70 -1.78
N ASP A 61 11.01 -19.27 -1.37
CA ASP A 61 9.71 -18.99 -1.96
C ASP A 61 9.19 -17.63 -1.48
N ILE A 62 9.07 -16.70 -2.41
CA ILE A 62 8.62 -15.34 -2.15
C ILE A 62 7.21 -15.18 -2.71
N LYS A 63 6.24 -14.94 -1.83
CA LYS A 63 4.90 -14.56 -2.24
C LYS A 63 4.92 -13.10 -2.64
N VAL A 64 4.66 -12.83 -3.92
CA VAL A 64 4.63 -11.49 -4.50
C VAL A 64 3.19 -11.02 -4.62
N PHE A 65 2.92 -9.85 -4.12
CA PHE A 65 1.63 -9.18 -4.22
C PHE A 65 1.79 -7.89 -5.02
N LEU A 66 1.04 -7.79 -6.12
CA LEU A 66 1.01 -6.61 -6.99
C LEU A 66 -0.35 -5.92 -6.88
N ALA A 67 -0.33 -4.62 -6.65
CA ALA A 67 -1.53 -3.78 -6.65
C ALA A 67 -1.41 -2.66 -7.67
N ASN A 68 -2.54 -2.21 -8.20
CA ASN A 68 -2.60 -1.10 -9.13
C ASN A 68 -3.30 0.11 -8.52
N ASP A 69 -2.54 1.13 -8.20
CA ASP A 69 -3.03 2.46 -7.81
C ASP A 69 -3.01 3.46 -8.97
N ASP A 70 -2.50 3.03 -10.14
CA ASP A 70 -2.50 3.77 -11.39
C ASP A 70 -3.78 3.46 -12.22
N SER A 71 -4.03 4.25 -13.24
CA SER A 71 -5.20 4.10 -14.12
C SER A 71 -4.97 3.16 -15.31
N VAL A 72 -3.75 2.76 -15.58
CA VAL A 72 -3.37 1.95 -16.73
C VAL A 72 -2.93 0.53 -16.34
N LYS A 73 -2.84 -0.35 -17.33
CA LYS A 73 -2.39 -1.74 -17.15
C LYS A 73 -0.89 -1.80 -16.87
N HIS A 74 -0.50 -2.71 -15.97
CA HIS A 74 0.90 -3.05 -15.69
C HIS A 74 1.11 -4.57 -15.66
N ILE A 75 2.32 -5.00 -16.04
CA ILE A 75 2.74 -6.41 -15.99
C ILE A 75 4.09 -6.45 -15.27
N LEU A 76 4.16 -7.21 -14.18
CA LEU A 76 5.37 -7.37 -13.38
C LEU A 76 6.04 -8.69 -13.70
N VAL A 77 7.32 -8.63 -14.00
CA VAL A 77 8.24 -9.77 -14.03
C VAL A 77 9.47 -9.47 -13.20
N VAL A 78 10.24 -10.50 -12.88
CA VAL A 78 11.54 -10.36 -12.21
C VAL A 78 12.65 -10.64 -13.22
N LEU A 79 13.64 -9.76 -13.26
CA LEU A 79 14.83 -9.90 -14.11
C LEU A 79 16.08 -10.13 -13.25
N GLN A 80 17.02 -10.88 -13.82
CA GLN A 80 18.42 -10.91 -13.40
C GLN A 80 19.29 -10.83 -14.64
N ASP A 81 20.26 -9.93 -14.66
CA ASP A 81 21.13 -9.68 -15.83
C ASP A 81 20.31 -9.47 -17.12
N ASP A 82 19.26 -8.63 -17.04
CA ASP A 82 18.32 -8.30 -18.12
C ASP A 82 17.55 -9.49 -18.72
N LYS A 83 17.48 -10.61 -18.00
CA LYS A 83 16.70 -11.79 -18.38
C LYS A 83 15.63 -12.09 -17.36
N VAL A 84 14.45 -12.45 -17.85
CA VAL A 84 13.37 -12.92 -16.99
C VAL A 84 13.81 -14.19 -16.26
N VAL A 85 13.64 -14.20 -14.95
CA VAL A 85 13.90 -15.37 -14.09
C VAL A 85 12.60 -15.89 -13.49
N GLY A 86 12.49 -17.20 -13.40
CA GLY A 86 11.28 -17.86 -12.93
C GLY A 86 10.11 -17.73 -13.91
N ASP A 87 8.93 -18.15 -13.48
CA ASP A 87 7.70 -18.18 -14.26
C ASP A 87 6.67 -17.15 -13.78
N LEU A 88 7.09 -16.22 -12.90
CA LEU A 88 6.17 -15.22 -12.35
C LEU A 88 5.90 -14.11 -13.36
N GLU A 89 4.62 -13.97 -13.73
CA GLU A 89 4.10 -12.83 -14.44
C GLU A 89 2.81 -12.39 -13.78
N LEU A 90 2.78 -11.19 -13.22
CA LEU A 90 1.61 -10.63 -12.57
C LEU A 90 1.03 -9.51 -13.42
N THR A 91 -0.29 -9.48 -13.58
CA THR A 91 -0.99 -8.51 -14.41
C THR A 91 -2.08 -7.79 -13.63
N VAL A 92 -2.02 -6.46 -13.63
CA VAL A 92 -3.06 -5.58 -13.10
C VAL A 92 -3.56 -4.64 -14.17
N THR A 93 -4.87 -4.55 -14.36
CA THR A 93 -5.47 -3.92 -15.55
C THR A 93 -5.96 -2.50 -15.36
N LYS A 94 -6.39 -2.16 -14.14
CA LYS A 94 -6.95 -0.84 -13.81
C LYS A 94 -6.79 -0.57 -12.32
N LYS A 95 -7.01 0.66 -11.92
CA LYS A 95 -6.94 1.06 -10.52
C LYS A 95 -7.81 0.16 -9.62
N GLY A 96 -7.23 -0.28 -8.52
CA GLY A 96 -7.84 -1.16 -7.53
C GLY A 96 -7.74 -2.66 -7.85
N THR A 97 -7.17 -3.05 -9.00
CA THR A 97 -6.92 -4.48 -9.29
C THR A 97 -5.63 -4.96 -8.63
N VAL A 98 -5.61 -6.23 -8.29
CA VAL A 98 -4.47 -6.91 -7.67
C VAL A 98 -4.20 -8.23 -8.38
N ASP A 99 -2.97 -8.69 -8.27
CA ASP A 99 -2.55 -10.02 -8.68
C ASP A 99 -1.48 -10.54 -7.72
N GLU A 100 -1.37 -11.85 -7.58
CA GLU A 100 -0.38 -12.46 -6.70
C GLU A 100 0.14 -13.78 -7.26
N GLY A 101 1.35 -14.10 -6.87
CA GLY A 101 2.00 -15.35 -7.24
C GLY A 101 3.24 -15.59 -6.39
N THR A 102 3.86 -16.73 -6.58
CA THR A 102 5.06 -17.12 -5.85
C THR A 102 6.22 -17.31 -6.81
N ILE A 103 7.39 -16.80 -6.44
CA ILE A 103 8.65 -17.03 -7.16
C ILE A 103 9.70 -17.53 -6.17
N ASN A 104 10.49 -18.52 -6.59
CA ASN A 104 11.64 -18.99 -5.82
C ASN A 104 12.89 -18.25 -6.31
N LEU A 105 13.56 -17.53 -5.41
CA LEU A 105 14.77 -16.78 -5.71
C LEU A 105 15.85 -17.11 -4.67
N GLU A 106 17.07 -17.28 -5.17
CA GLU A 106 18.27 -17.33 -4.33
C GLU A 106 18.68 -15.90 -3.91
N ALA A 107 19.55 -15.81 -2.91
CA ALA A 107 20.15 -14.54 -2.53
C ALA A 107 20.88 -13.90 -3.71
N GLY A 108 20.63 -12.64 -3.96
CA GLY A 108 21.19 -11.92 -5.10
C GLY A 108 20.47 -10.60 -5.37
N VAL A 109 20.86 -9.96 -6.47
CA VAL A 109 20.26 -8.70 -6.93
C VAL A 109 19.48 -8.95 -8.20
N TYR A 110 18.26 -8.48 -8.22
CA TYR A 110 17.28 -8.63 -9.29
C TYR A 110 16.66 -7.27 -9.63
N SER A 111 15.83 -7.25 -10.64
CA SER A 111 14.97 -6.11 -10.96
C SER A 111 13.50 -6.51 -10.97
N VAL A 112 12.66 -5.64 -10.42
CA VAL A 112 11.21 -5.67 -10.62
C VAL A 112 10.90 -4.80 -11.83
N TYR A 113 10.38 -5.39 -12.89
CA TYR A 113 10.28 -4.76 -14.21
C TYR A 113 8.87 -4.87 -14.79
N CYS A 114 8.42 -3.83 -15.50
CA CYS A 114 7.19 -3.86 -16.29
C CYS A 114 7.50 -4.10 -17.76
N THR A 115 6.87 -5.12 -18.35
CA THR A 115 7.13 -5.52 -19.75
C THR A 115 6.34 -4.72 -20.78
N ILE A 116 5.44 -3.83 -20.36
CA ILE A 116 4.62 -3.05 -21.29
C ILE A 116 5.49 -2.01 -22.01
N PRO A 117 5.45 -1.94 -23.35
CA PRO A 117 6.15 -0.91 -24.09
C PRO A 117 5.78 0.50 -23.64
N GLY A 118 6.78 1.36 -23.45
CA GLY A 118 6.60 2.71 -22.92
C GLY A 118 6.64 2.82 -21.38
N HIS A 119 6.69 1.71 -20.66
CA HIS A 119 6.78 1.67 -19.20
C HIS A 119 8.22 1.47 -18.68
N GLY A 120 9.23 1.84 -19.45
CA GLY A 120 10.65 1.60 -19.11
C GLY A 120 11.14 2.23 -17.79
N ASN A 121 10.40 3.18 -17.23
CA ASN A 121 10.68 3.74 -15.92
C ASN A 121 10.29 2.80 -14.76
N MET A 122 9.50 1.76 -15.04
CA MET A 122 9.09 0.77 -14.05
C MET A 122 10.14 -0.34 -13.96
N ASN A 123 11.28 0.04 -13.41
CA ASN A 123 12.42 -0.83 -13.18
C ASN A 123 13.02 -0.48 -11.82
N SER A 124 12.84 -1.35 -10.84
CA SER A 124 13.30 -1.17 -9.46
C SER A 124 14.20 -2.31 -9.04
N THR A 125 15.20 -2.01 -8.23
CA THR A 125 16.13 -3.01 -7.69
C THR A 125 15.42 -3.88 -6.64
N LEU A 126 15.60 -5.19 -6.71
CA LEU A 126 15.18 -6.14 -5.68
C LEU A 126 16.41 -6.85 -5.13
N THR A 127 16.70 -6.64 -3.86
CA THR A 127 17.76 -7.36 -3.15
C THR A 127 17.15 -8.50 -2.33
N VAL A 128 17.59 -9.71 -2.62
CA VAL A 128 17.18 -10.94 -1.93
C VAL A 128 18.32 -11.43 -1.06
N SER A 129 18.05 -11.70 0.20
CA SER A 129 19.05 -12.10 1.20
C SER A 129 18.60 -13.30 2.05
#